data_66e507d219a98e7a7aeca8af774d155a
#
_entry.id   66e507d219a98e7a7aeca8af774d155a
#
_cell.length_a   1.000
_cell.length_b   1.000
_cell.length_c   1.000
_cell.angle_alpha   90.00
_cell.angle_beta   90.00
_cell.angle_gamma   90.00
#
_symmetry.space_group_name_H-M   'P 1'
#
loop_
_entity.id
_entity.type
_entity.pdbx_description
1 polymer ?
#
loop_
_entity_poly.entity_id
_entity_poly.type
_entity_poly.pdbx_seq_one_letter_code
_entity_poly.pdbx_strand_id
1 'polypeptide(L)'
;MAPGPASLPVPLLVAAAREALGAGPGAGRRRRLPAARALHAAGEVLAVAAGLKPALLWDCGAAGPAELRRYLGRLREAGLARGRLHVLGMGGSALVLRPGLARSRVRAVLRARPAPLVDVSAGRRGPALCAPPEARTIRGHLADLLGHLRDAEAASAEPVTASEVVPGDWNLCTVAGVLLGYPAVYTFASAEGAENCLALTPLRVFTAQASCPRIKDGLRVQIYSFSVPESLCAELREVLDAWCEELKEAFSAQDDFVDLCISSEVVSLPAVAL
;
A
#
# COMPACT_ATOMS: atom_id res chain seq x y z
N MET A 1 1.70 -21.57 -26.40
CA MET A 1 2.18 -21.03 -25.12
C MET A 1 3.35 -20.11 -25.42
N ALA A 2 3.21 -18.80 -25.24
CA ALA A 2 4.34 -17.88 -25.27
C ALA A 2 5.28 -18.24 -24.08
N PRO A 3 6.62 -18.17 -24.25
CA PRO A 3 7.52 -18.36 -23.15
C PRO A 3 7.24 -17.28 -22.09
N GLY A 4 7.01 -17.69 -20.85
CA GLY A 4 6.82 -16.76 -19.74
C GLY A 4 8.00 -15.80 -19.62
N PRO A 5 7.83 -14.63 -18.97
CA PRO A 5 8.89 -13.67 -18.82
C PRO A 5 10.09 -14.30 -18.11
N ALA A 6 11.30 -14.12 -18.69
CA ALA A 6 12.52 -14.68 -18.15
C ALA A 6 12.71 -14.29 -16.68
N SER A 7 13.11 -15.26 -15.85
CA SER A 7 13.40 -15.02 -14.43
C SER A 7 14.55 -14.02 -14.28
N LEU A 8 14.42 -13.13 -13.29
CA LEU A 8 15.42 -12.10 -13.03
C LEU A 8 16.56 -12.66 -12.15
N PRO A 9 17.80 -12.20 -12.34
CA PRO A 9 18.91 -12.68 -11.51
C PRO A 9 18.73 -12.26 -10.05
N VAL A 10 18.40 -13.23 -9.19
CA VAL A 10 18.26 -13.02 -7.73
C VAL A 10 19.43 -12.24 -7.12
N PRO A 11 20.71 -12.50 -7.48
CA PRO A 11 21.84 -11.73 -6.94
C PRO A 11 21.77 -10.23 -7.22
N LEU A 12 21.27 -9.83 -8.41
CA LEU A 12 21.12 -8.41 -8.75
C LEU A 12 20.06 -7.71 -7.91
N LEU A 13 18.92 -8.36 -7.65
CA LEU A 13 17.86 -7.80 -6.82
C LEU A 13 18.31 -7.62 -5.37
N VAL A 14 19.04 -8.61 -4.83
CA VAL A 14 19.61 -8.54 -3.48
C VAL A 14 20.70 -7.45 -3.40
N ALA A 15 21.54 -7.32 -4.43
CA ALA A 15 22.57 -6.28 -4.50
C ALA A 15 21.92 -4.87 -4.55
N ALA A 16 20.91 -4.68 -5.41
CA ALA A 16 20.17 -3.43 -5.53
C ALA A 16 19.57 -2.98 -4.19
N ALA A 17 18.93 -3.92 -3.47
CA ALA A 17 18.36 -3.62 -2.15
C ALA A 17 19.44 -3.25 -1.11
N ARG A 18 20.55 -3.96 -1.08
CA ARG A 18 21.66 -3.70 -0.14
C ARG A 18 22.39 -2.40 -0.42
N GLU A 19 22.57 -2.05 -1.68
CA GLU A 19 23.23 -0.81 -2.11
C GLU A 19 22.36 0.41 -1.80
N ALA A 20 21.10 0.36 -2.18
CA ALA A 20 20.21 1.52 -2.07
C ALA A 20 19.65 1.73 -0.65
N LEU A 21 19.38 0.63 0.09
CA LEU A 21 18.67 0.66 1.37
C LEU A 21 19.61 0.45 2.58
N GLY A 22 20.85 0.06 2.34
CA GLY A 22 21.83 -0.23 3.40
C GLY A 22 22.60 0.98 3.93
N ALA A 23 22.35 2.19 3.44
CA ALA A 23 23.16 3.39 3.67
C ALA A 23 22.46 4.45 4.54
N GLY A 24 21.64 4.09 5.53
CA GLY A 24 21.03 5.05 6.45
C GLY A 24 22.07 5.80 7.30
N PRO A 25 21.93 7.12 7.52
CA PRO A 25 22.80 7.88 8.43
C PRO A 25 22.59 7.36 9.86
N GLY A 26 23.67 6.90 10.52
CA GLY A 26 23.67 6.44 11.90
C GLY A 26 23.83 4.93 12.13
N ALA A 27 24.01 4.13 11.10
CA ALA A 27 24.20 2.68 11.24
C ALA A 27 25.64 2.32 11.64
N GLY A 28 25.90 2.33 12.95
CA GLY A 28 26.97 1.51 13.51
C GLY A 28 26.72 0.05 13.13
N ARG A 29 27.72 -0.63 12.52
CA ARG A 29 27.67 -1.97 11.94
C ARG A 29 26.45 -2.20 11.03
N ARG A 30 26.64 -1.96 9.73
CA ARG A 30 25.69 -2.23 8.65
C ARG A 30 25.07 -3.62 8.80
N ARG A 31 23.84 -3.69 9.32
CA ARG A 31 23.08 -4.95 9.33
C ARG A 31 22.66 -5.21 7.89
N ARG A 32 23.35 -6.11 7.21
CA ARG A 32 23.04 -6.47 5.82
C ARG A 32 21.60 -6.94 5.73
N LEU A 33 20.80 -6.33 4.85
CA LEU A 33 19.44 -6.79 4.58
C LEU A 33 19.46 -8.26 4.15
N PRO A 34 18.72 -9.16 4.85
CA PRO A 34 18.65 -10.58 4.49
C PRO A 34 18.13 -10.75 3.05
N ALA A 35 18.68 -11.72 2.31
CA ALA A 35 18.28 -11.94 0.92
C ALA A 35 16.78 -12.21 0.78
N ALA A 36 16.18 -13.01 1.67
CA ALA A 36 14.75 -13.27 1.67
C ALA A 36 13.94 -11.97 1.74
N ARG A 37 14.28 -11.06 2.68
CA ARG A 37 13.59 -9.77 2.84
C ARG A 37 13.76 -8.87 1.61
N ALA A 38 14.95 -8.88 1.00
CA ALA A 38 15.20 -8.14 -0.25
C ALA A 38 14.32 -8.64 -1.40
N LEU A 39 14.12 -9.96 -1.52
CA LEU A 39 13.28 -10.56 -2.56
C LEU A 39 11.80 -10.30 -2.31
N HIS A 40 11.34 -10.37 -1.06
CA HIS A 40 9.96 -10.00 -0.73
C HIS A 40 9.68 -8.52 -1.06
N ALA A 41 10.56 -7.60 -0.65
CA ALA A 41 10.45 -6.19 -0.98
C ALA A 41 10.42 -5.95 -2.50
N ALA A 42 11.26 -6.65 -3.27
CA ALA A 42 11.20 -6.59 -4.74
C ALA A 42 9.87 -7.11 -5.30
N GLY A 43 9.32 -8.18 -4.71
CA GLY A 43 8.01 -8.74 -5.08
C GLY A 43 6.87 -7.76 -4.82
N GLU A 44 6.87 -7.07 -3.68
CA GLU A 44 5.86 -6.07 -3.35
C GLU A 44 5.94 -4.85 -4.28
N VAL A 45 7.15 -4.38 -4.62
CA VAL A 45 7.35 -3.34 -5.64
C VAL A 45 6.83 -3.80 -7.00
N LEU A 46 7.10 -5.06 -7.38
CA LEU A 46 6.58 -5.62 -8.63
C LEU A 46 5.05 -5.69 -8.63
N ALA A 47 4.40 -6.01 -7.51
CA ALA A 47 2.94 -6.01 -7.42
C ALA A 47 2.34 -4.61 -7.70
N VAL A 48 3.00 -3.53 -7.24
CA VAL A 48 2.63 -2.15 -7.60
C VAL A 48 2.91 -1.87 -9.08
N ALA A 49 4.08 -2.24 -9.57
CA ALA A 49 4.47 -2.00 -10.96
C ALA A 49 3.59 -2.78 -11.96
N ALA A 50 3.19 -4.00 -11.62
CA ALA A 50 2.26 -4.82 -12.41
C ALA A 50 0.80 -4.31 -12.34
N GLY A 51 0.48 -3.44 -11.40
CA GLY A 51 -0.85 -2.86 -11.23
C GLY A 51 -1.81 -3.68 -10.38
N LEU A 52 -1.31 -4.64 -9.62
CA LEU A 52 -2.12 -5.44 -8.70
C LEU A 52 -2.59 -4.64 -7.48
N LYS A 53 -1.86 -3.58 -7.12
CA LYS A 53 -2.24 -2.62 -6.09
C LYS A 53 -1.73 -1.21 -6.44
N PRO A 54 -2.39 -0.15 -5.96
CA PRO A 54 -1.99 1.22 -6.30
C PRO A 54 -0.74 1.68 -5.55
N ALA A 55 -0.48 1.14 -4.37
CA ALA A 55 0.64 1.55 -3.54
C ALA A 55 1.17 0.44 -2.63
N LEU A 56 2.37 0.67 -2.11
CA LEU A 56 3.05 -0.08 -1.07
C LEU A 56 3.54 0.89 0.01
N LEU A 57 3.18 0.68 1.26
CA LEU A 57 3.80 1.35 2.40
C LEU A 57 5.15 0.69 2.67
N TRP A 58 6.21 1.50 2.72
CA TRP A 58 7.55 0.97 2.91
C TRP A 58 7.86 0.75 4.41
N ASP A 59 8.00 -0.49 4.80
CA ASP A 59 8.35 -0.94 6.16
C ASP A 59 9.70 -1.67 6.25
N CYS A 60 10.38 -1.86 5.11
CA CYS A 60 11.64 -2.59 5.02
C CYS A 60 12.86 -1.81 5.49
N GLY A 61 12.75 -1.02 6.57
CA GLY A 61 13.84 -0.26 7.17
C GLY A 61 13.66 1.25 7.06
N ALA A 62 14.63 2.02 7.55
CA ALA A 62 14.58 3.48 7.65
C ALA A 62 14.94 4.19 6.32
N ALA A 63 14.58 3.64 5.16
CA ALA A 63 14.85 4.27 3.88
C ALA A 63 13.88 5.42 3.60
N GLY A 64 14.42 6.60 3.39
CA GLY A 64 13.67 7.78 2.98
C GLY A 64 13.36 7.80 1.47
N PRO A 65 12.64 8.84 1.00
CA PRO A 65 12.26 8.95 -0.40
C PRO A 65 13.43 8.89 -1.40
N ALA A 66 14.57 9.45 -1.06
CA ALA A 66 15.75 9.47 -1.93
C ALA A 66 16.37 8.06 -2.09
N GLU A 67 16.48 7.31 -0.99
CA GLU A 67 16.95 5.94 -1.01
C GLU A 67 16.01 5.03 -1.80
N LEU A 68 14.71 5.17 -1.58
CA LEU A 68 13.68 4.41 -2.31
C LEU A 68 13.70 4.74 -3.80
N ARG A 69 13.82 6.01 -4.18
CA ARG A 69 13.95 6.40 -5.60
C ARG A 69 15.15 5.70 -6.25
N ARG A 70 16.31 5.66 -5.57
CA ARG A 70 17.50 4.93 -6.06
C ARG A 70 17.22 3.42 -6.19
N TYR A 71 16.58 2.82 -5.18
CA TYR A 71 16.22 1.40 -5.21
C TYR A 71 15.31 1.07 -6.39
N LEU A 72 14.23 1.85 -6.60
CA LEU A 72 13.32 1.68 -7.73
C LEU A 72 14.04 1.84 -9.08
N GLY A 73 14.98 2.78 -9.18
CA GLY A 73 15.85 2.94 -10.36
C GLY A 73 16.64 1.66 -10.65
N ARG A 74 17.28 1.08 -9.63
CA ARG A 74 18.02 -0.19 -9.77
C ARG A 74 17.12 -1.37 -10.15
N LEU A 75 15.93 -1.47 -9.57
CA LEU A 75 14.97 -2.50 -9.95
C LEU A 75 14.50 -2.34 -11.42
N ARG A 76 14.39 -1.11 -11.87
CA ARG A 76 14.05 -0.81 -13.26
C ARG A 76 15.19 -1.18 -14.22
N GLU A 77 16.42 -0.82 -13.90
CA GLU A 77 17.64 -1.21 -14.65
C GLU A 77 17.76 -2.73 -14.75
N ALA A 78 17.42 -3.44 -13.68
CA ALA A 78 17.34 -4.90 -13.67
C ALA A 78 16.14 -5.48 -14.44
N GLY A 79 15.24 -4.64 -15.00
CA GLY A 79 14.09 -5.08 -15.78
C GLY A 79 12.88 -5.55 -14.95
N LEU A 80 12.90 -5.34 -13.62
CA LEU A 80 11.80 -5.74 -12.75
C LEU A 80 10.62 -4.76 -12.83
N ALA A 81 10.87 -3.48 -12.65
CA ALA A 81 9.84 -2.46 -12.59
C ALA A 81 9.60 -1.80 -13.95
N ARG A 82 8.40 -1.96 -14.51
CA ARG A 82 7.96 -1.31 -15.73
C ARG A 82 6.95 -0.21 -15.42
N GLY A 83 6.80 0.75 -16.34
CA GLY A 83 5.89 1.87 -16.16
C GLY A 83 6.45 2.95 -15.22
N ARG A 84 5.60 3.90 -14.83
CA ARG A 84 5.97 5.00 -13.91
C ARG A 84 5.70 4.59 -12.47
N LEU A 85 6.69 4.84 -11.61
CA LEU A 85 6.57 4.71 -10.17
C LEU A 85 6.91 6.04 -9.51
N HIS A 86 6.28 6.31 -8.37
CA HIS A 86 6.50 7.51 -7.58
C HIS A 86 6.69 7.16 -6.12
N VAL A 87 7.65 7.80 -5.47
CA VAL A 87 7.84 7.70 -4.03
C VAL A 87 7.23 8.92 -3.37
N LEU A 88 6.24 8.71 -2.51
CA LEU A 88 5.61 9.75 -1.73
C LEU A 88 6.09 9.68 -0.28
N GLY A 89 6.84 10.69 0.17
CA GLY A 89 7.14 10.92 1.58
C GLY A 89 5.94 11.56 2.28
N MET A 90 5.55 11.04 3.45
CA MET A 90 4.43 11.55 4.22
C MET A 90 4.59 11.20 5.71
N GLY A 91 4.73 12.22 6.56
CA GLY A 91 4.77 12.05 8.02
C GLY A 91 5.87 11.11 8.54
N GLY A 92 7.05 11.12 7.91
CA GLY A 92 8.16 10.22 8.27
C GLY A 92 8.07 8.81 7.68
N SER A 93 6.95 8.49 7.01
CA SER A 93 6.77 7.26 6.23
C SER A 93 6.96 7.50 4.75
N ALA A 94 7.18 6.45 3.97
CA ALA A 94 7.26 6.55 2.52
C ALA A 94 6.37 5.48 1.86
N LEU A 95 5.70 5.87 0.78
CA LEU A 95 4.90 4.97 -0.04
C LEU A 95 5.48 4.90 -1.46
N VAL A 96 5.51 3.71 -2.03
CA VAL A 96 5.78 3.50 -3.47
C VAL A 96 4.44 3.42 -4.18
N LEU A 97 4.21 4.29 -5.15
CA LEU A 97 2.92 4.44 -5.84
C LEU A 97 3.04 4.11 -7.33
N ARG A 98 1.97 3.57 -7.90
CA ARG A 98 1.67 3.68 -9.33
C ARG A 98 0.74 4.88 -9.53
N PRO A 99 1.22 6.05 -10.02
CA PRO A 99 0.50 7.33 -9.91
C PRO A 99 -0.92 7.29 -10.49
N GLY A 100 -1.10 6.68 -11.65
CA GLY A 100 -2.42 6.57 -12.30
C GLY A 100 -3.43 5.81 -11.45
N LEU A 101 -3.03 4.66 -10.87
CA LEU A 101 -3.90 3.85 -10.00
C LEU A 101 -4.17 4.54 -8.67
N ALA A 102 -3.16 5.12 -8.03
CA ALA A 102 -3.31 5.86 -6.78
C ALA A 102 -4.32 7.01 -6.94
N ARG A 103 -4.18 7.81 -8.00
CA ARG A 103 -5.16 8.89 -8.31
C ARG A 103 -6.56 8.35 -8.60
N SER A 104 -6.67 7.23 -9.32
CA SER A 104 -7.96 6.59 -9.59
C SER A 104 -8.63 6.17 -8.28
N ARG A 105 -7.86 5.58 -7.37
CA ARG A 105 -8.37 5.17 -6.06
C ARG A 105 -8.84 6.34 -5.21
N VAL A 106 -8.04 7.41 -5.10
CA VAL A 106 -8.45 8.64 -4.39
C VAL A 106 -9.74 9.20 -4.97
N ARG A 107 -9.86 9.27 -6.31
CA ARG A 107 -11.10 9.73 -6.97
C ARG A 107 -12.30 8.82 -6.67
N ALA A 108 -12.10 7.51 -6.59
CA ALA A 108 -13.17 6.57 -6.26
C ALA A 108 -13.73 6.85 -4.86
N VAL A 109 -12.87 7.02 -3.85
CA VAL A 109 -13.29 7.35 -2.48
C VAL A 109 -13.97 8.73 -2.41
N LEU A 110 -13.46 9.72 -3.16
CA LEU A 110 -14.08 11.05 -3.24
C LEU A 110 -15.50 11.01 -3.82
N ARG A 111 -15.80 10.09 -4.73
CA ARG A 111 -17.12 9.91 -5.38
C ARG A 111 -18.07 9.01 -4.59
N ALA A 112 -17.55 8.07 -3.82
CA ALA A 112 -18.36 7.09 -3.10
C ALA A 112 -19.39 7.73 -2.16
N ARG A 113 -20.59 7.16 -2.11
CA ARG A 113 -21.70 7.61 -1.26
C ARG A 113 -22.47 6.39 -0.73
N PRO A 114 -22.36 6.01 0.55
CA PRO A 114 -21.43 6.58 1.56
C PRO A 114 -19.96 6.32 1.20
N ALA A 115 -19.04 7.12 1.77
CA ALA A 115 -17.62 6.80 1.66
C ALA A 115 -17.31 5.58 2.55
N PRO A 116 -16.46 4.64 2.10
CA PRO A 116 -16.11 3.45 2.88
C PRO A 116 -15.06 3.78 3.96
N LEU A 117 -15.37 4.77 4.79
CA LEU A 117 -14.55 5.24 5.89
C LEU A 117 -15.15 4.76 7.21
N VAL A 118 -14.35 4.04 7.99
CA VAL A 118 -14.77 3.45 9.26
C VAL A 118 -14.11 4.22 10.40
N ASP A 119 -14.92 4.90 11.21
CA ASP A 119 -14.47 5.58 12.41
C ASP A 119 -14.24 4.57 13.53
N VAL A 120 -13.00 4.53 14.01
CA VAL A 120 -12.52 3.67 15.07
C VAL A 120 -11.96 4.44 16.26
N SER A 121 -12.37 5.71 16.44
CA SER A 121 -11.90 6.56 17.54
C SER A 121 -12.10 5.90 18.91
N ALA A 122 -11.15 6.13 19.83
CA ALA A 122 -11.13 5.50 21.16
C ALA A 122 -12.38 5.76 21.99
N GLY A 123 -12.97 6.97 21.86
CA GLY A 123 -14.19 7.36 22.57
C GLY A 123 -15.48 6.66 22.10
N ARG A 124 -15.41 5.84 21.03
CA ARG A 124 -16.58 5.09 20.53
C ARG A 124 -16.77 3.78 21.28
N ARG A 125 -18.03 3.34 21.38
CA ARG A 125 -18.39 2.02 21.90
C ARG A 125 -18.04 0.88 20.94
N GLY A 126 -17.78 1.20 19.67
CA GLY A 126 -17.41 0.26 18.62
C GLY A 126 -17.28 0.95 17.27
N PRO A 127 -16.70 0.27 16.27
CA PRO A 127 -16.49 0.81 14.94
C PRO A 127 -17.82 1.09 14.22
N ALA A 128 -17.87 2.17 13.45
CA ALA A 128 -19.02 2.53 12.62
C ALA A 128 -18.59 3.26 11.36
N LEU A 129 -19.43 3.32 10.34
CA LEU A 129 -19.18 4.22 9.20
C LEU A 129 -19.15 5.68 9.65
N CYS A 130 -18.24 6.46 9.06
CA CYS A 130 -18.08 7.87 9.38
C CYS A 130 -19.35 8.66 9.11
N ALA A 131 -19.69 9.54 10.03
CA ALA A 131 -20.74 10.51 9.84
C ALA A 131 -20.40 11.51 8.69
N PRO A 132 -21.41 12.10 8.03
CA PRO A 132 -21.17 13.00 6.89
C PRO A 132 -20.25 14.20 7.17
N PRO A 133 -20.23 14.83 8.35
CA PRO A 133 -19.30 15.92 8.65
C PRO A 133 -17.84 15.47 8.64
N GLU A 134 -17.52 14.36 9.31
CA GLU A 134 -16.17 13.79 9.40
C GLU A 134 -15.67 13.32 8.02
N ALA A 135 -16.52 12.60 7.28
CA ALA A 135 -16.24 12.19 5.93
C ALA A 135 -15.98 13.38 4.98
N ARG A 136 -16.54 14.56 5.25
CA ARG A 136 -16.30 15.79 4.47
C ARG A 136 -14.90 16.32 4.70
N THR A 137 -14.42 16.37 5.95
CA THR A 137 -13.06 16.80 6.30
C THR A 137 -12.04 15.89 5.62
N ILE A 138 -12.21 14.56 5.74
CA ILE A 138 -11.33 13.59 5.10
C ILE A 138 -11.30 13.76 3.57
N ARG A 139 -12.46 14.02 2.95
CA ARG A 139 -12.52 14.33 1.51
C ARG A 139 -11.75 15.59 1.14
N GLY A 140 -11.71 16.61 1.99
CA GLY A 140 -10.85 17.78 1.80
C GLY A 140 -9.38 17.35 1.69
N HIS A 141 -8.88 16.63 2.68
CA HIS A 141 -7.49 16.13 2.68
C HIS A 141 -7.18 15.25 1.46
N LEU A 142 -8.10 14.38 1.05
CA LEU A 142 -7.94 13.55 -0.15
C LEU A 142 -7.96 14.38 -1.45
N ALA A 143 -8.69 15.48 -1.50
CA ALA A 143 -8.68 16.39 -2.65
C ALA A 143 -7.34 17.12 -2.77
N ASP A 144 -6.77 17.58 -1.65
CA ASP A 144 -5.45 18.21 -1.60
C ASP A 144 -4.35 17.22 -2.02
N LEU A 145 -4.41 15.98 -1.51
CA LEU A 145 -3.52 14.91 -1.94
C LEU A 145 -3.63 14.64 -3.45
N LEU A 146 -4.84 14.62 -3.99
CA LEU A 146 -5.06 14.42 -5.43
C LEU A 146 -4.45 15.55 -6.26
N GLY A 147 -4.51 16.79 -5.78
CA GLY A 147 -3.82 17.95 -6.35
C GLY A 147 -2.31 17.71 -6.37
N HIS A 148 -1.72 17.42 -5.20
CA HIS A 148 -0.29 17.13 -5.06
C HIS A 148 0.20 16.02 -6.01
N LEU A 149 -0.52 14.91 -6.11
CA LEU A 149 -0.16 13.80 -7.01
C LEU A 149 -0.23 14.19 -8.49
N ARG A 150 -1.14 15.09 -8.89
CA ARG A 150 -1.21 15.62 -10.26
C ARG A 150 -0.01 16.50 -10.58
N ASP A 151 0.32 17.41 -9.66
CA ASP A 151 1.41 18.35 -9.82
C ASP A 151 2.76 17.61 -9.86
N ALA A 152 2.96 16.63 -8.98
CA ALA A 152 4.15 15.78 -8.98
C ALA A 152 4.31 14.97 -10.27
N GLU A 153 3.20 14.50 -10.87
CA GLU A 153 3.25 13.80 -12.16
C GLU A 153 3.52 14.73 -13.34
N ALA A 154 2.99 15.95 -13.29
CA ALA A 154 3.21 16.96 -14.33
C ALA A 154 4.63 17.55 -14.28
N ALA A 155 5.22 17.64 -13.09
CA ALA A 155 6.55 18.23 -12.88
C ALA A 155 7.70 17.44 -13.51
N SER A 156 7.54 16.15 -13.79
CA SER A 156 8.62 15.31 -14.33
C SER A 156 8.08 14.19 -15.19
N ALA A 157 8.74 13.96 -16.33
CA ALA A 157 8.50 12.80 -17.20
C ALA A 157 9.34 11.57 -16.83
N GLU A 158 10.20 11.67 -15.81
CA GLU A 158 11.06 10.56 -15.39
C GLU A 158 10.23 9.33 -14.99
N PRO A 159 10.76 8.12 -15.25
CA PRO A 159 10.06 6.88 -14.94
C PRO A 159 9.95 6.60 -13.42
N VAL A 160 10.87 7.17 -12.62
CA VAL A 160 10.85 7.09 -11.16
C VAL A 160 11.01 8.49 -10.58
N THR A 161 9.99 8.97 -9.92
CA THR A 161 9.95 10.30 -9.30
C THR A 161 9.77 10.20 -7.80
N ALA A 162 10.03 11.29 -7.08
CA ALA A 162 9.75 11.37 -5.64
C ALA A 162 9.22 12.76 -5.31
N SER A 163 8.32 12.82 -4.34
CA SER A 163 7.88 14.06 -3.70
C SER A 163 7.64 13.83 -2.22
N GLU A 164 7.49 14.92 -1.50
CA GLU A 164 7.13 14.89 -0.08
C GLU A 164 5.92 15.78 0.14
N VAL A 165 4.98 15.30 0.93
CA VAL A 165 3.84 16.06 1.40
C VAL A 165 3.97 16.27 2.89
N VAL A 166 3.83 17.52 3.33
CA VAL A 166 3.77 17.88 4.74
C VAL A 166 2.31 18.04 5.11
N PRO A 167 1.68 17.00 5.65
CA PRO A 167 0.28 17.06 6.05
C PRO A 167 0.16 17.93 7.31
N GLY A 168 -0.83 18.81 7.35
CA GLY A 168 -1.17 19.57 8.55
C GLY A 168 -1.85 18.66 9.59
N ASP A 169 -3.15 18.59 9.49
CA ASP A 169 -4.05 17.85 10.40
C ASP A 169 -4.60 16.54 9.79
N TRP A 170 -3.94 16.00 8.76
CA TRP A 170 -4.40 14.80 8.10
C TRP A 170 -4.28 13.56 8.99
N ASN A 171 -5.30 12.72 9.01
CA ASN A 171 -5.15 11.37 9.53
C ASN A 171 -4.34 10.53 8.54
N LEU A 172 -3.06 10.30 8.86
CA LEU A 172 -2.12 9.60 7.97
C LEU A 172 -2.49 8.14 7.75
N CYS A 173 -3.07 7.47 8.75
CA CYS A 173 -3.59 6.11 8.61
C CYS A 173 -4.68 6.06 7.54
N THR A 174 -5.64 7.00 7.59
CA THR A 174 -6.72 7.10 6.60
C THR A 174 -6.17 7.35 5.19
N VAL A 175 -5.27 8.31 5.05
CA VAL A 175 -4.67 8.66 3.75
C VAL A 175 -3.87 7.49 3.19
N ALA A 176 -3.06 6.83 4.02
CA ALA A 176 -2.30 5.64 3.64
C ALA A 176 -3.24 4.50 3.21
N GLY A 177 -4.28 4.19 3.98
CA GLY A 177 -5.26 3.15 3.65
C GLY A 177 -5.94 3.38 2.30
N VAL A 178 -6.31 4.63 1.98
CA VAL A 178 -6.84 4.98 0.65
C VAL A 178 -5.82 4.75 -0.44
N LEU A 179 -4.57 5.20 -0.26
CA LEU A 179 -3.50 5.02 -1.23
C LEU A 179 -3.14 3.55 -1.43
N LEU A 180 -3.16 2.74 -0.36
CA LEU A 180 -2.92 1.30 -0.42
C LEU A 180 -4.03 0.54 -1.16
N GLY A 181 -5.18 1.18 -1.40
CA GLY A 181 -6.30 0.59 -2.13
C GLY A 181 -7.22 -0.27 -1.27
N TYR A 182 -7.22 -0.07 0.04
CA TYR A 182 -8.11 -0.81 0.94
C TYR A 182 -9.58 -0.47 0.66
N PRO A 183 -10.47 -1.46 0.53
CA PRO A 183 -11.88 -1.24 0.22
C PRO A 183 -12.61 -0.49 1.35
N ALA A 184 -12.23 -0.74 2.60
CA ALA A 184 -12.67 0.00 3.78
C ALA A 184 -11.45 0.56 4.51
N VAL A 185 -11.52 1.81 4.94
CA VAL A 185 -10.37 2.54 5.48
C VAL A 185 -10.71 3.07 6.86
N TYR A 186 -9.83 2.79 7.82
CA TYR A 186 -9.97 3.30 9.19
C TYR A 186 -9.64 4.80 9.27
N THR A 187 -10.38 5.48 10.13
CA THR A 187 -10.11 6.84 10.57
C THR A 187 -10.37 6.95 12.07
N PHE A 188 -9.72 7.90 12.72
CA PHE A 188 -9.89 8.18 14.15
C PHE A 188 -9.55 9.65 14.44
N ALA A 189 -10.05 10.16 15.54
CA ALA A 189 -9.77 11.53 15.99
C ALA A 189 -8.31 11.64 16.45
N SER A 190 -7.46 12.30 15.66
CA SER A 190 -6.02 12.45 15.92
C SER A 190 -5.71 13.19 17.24
N ALA A 191 -6.64 13.99 17.75
CA ALA A 191 -6.51 14.68 19.04
C ALA A 191 -6.52 13.74 20.25
N GLU A 192 -7.06 12.52 20.11
CA GLU A 192 -7.15 11.49 21.17
C GLU A 192 -5.94 10.54 21.18
N GLY A 193 -4.90 10.83 20.38
CA GLY A 193 -3.72 9.97 20.23
C GLY A 193 -3.94 8.85 19.21
N ALA A 194 -3.12 7.80 19.29
CA ALA A 194 -3.18 6.63 18.39
C ALA A 194 -4.10 5.51 18.93
N GLU A 195 -4.85 5.75 20.00
CA GLU A 195 -5.77 4.77 20.56
C GLU A 195 -7.01 4.60 19.67
N ASN A 196 -7.58 3.40 19.69
CA ASN A 196 -8.76 3.05 18.90
C ASN A 196 -9.67 2.07 19.62
N CYS A 197 -10.91 1.93 19.16
CA CYS A 197 -11.92 1.04 19.76
C CYS A 197 -11.89 -0.40 19.23
N LEU A 198 -10.82 -0.83 18.54
CA LEU A 198 -10.74 -2.15 17.92
C LEU A 198 -10.28 -3.26 18.88
N ALA A 199 -9.81 -2.93 20.08
CA ALA A 199 -9.40 -3.91 21.08
C ALA A 199 -10.55 -4.91 21.34
N LEU A 200 -10.25 -6.21 21.23
CA LEU A 200 -11.21 -7.32 21.39
C LEU A 200 -12.41 -7.30 20.41
N THR A 201 -12.44 -6.38 19.46
CA THR A 201 -13.45 -6.35 18.40
C THR A 201 -13.18 -7.48 17.40
N PRO A 202 -14.18 -8.30 17.00
CA PRO A 202 -14.02 -9.26 15.92
C PRO A 202 -13.72 -8.52 14.61
N LEU A 203 -12.56 -8.84 14.01
CA LEU A 203 -12.09 -8.27 12.77
C LEU A 203 -11.98 -9.38 11.72
N ARG A 204 -12.60 -9.21 10.57
CA ARG A 204 -12.35 -10.04 9.40
C ARG A 204 -11.11 -9.53 8.68
N VAL A 205 -10.05 -10.34 8.72
CA VAL A 205 -8.78 -10.06 8.03
C VAL A 205 -8.85 -10.68 6.64
N PHE A 206 -8.69 -9.86 5.62
CA PHE A 206 -8.59 -10.29 4.24
C PHE A 206 -7.12 -10.33 3.83
N THR A 207 -6.69 -11.42 3.21
CA THR A 207 -5.34 -11.60 2.72
C THR A 207 -5.37 -12.03 1.25
N ALA A 208 -4.63 -11.33 0.40
CA ALA A 208 -4.39 -11.72 -0.98
C ALA A 208 -2.90 -11.96 -1.19
N GLN A 209 -2.56 -13.15 -1.68
CA GLN A 209 -1.18 -13.58 -1.94
C GLN A 209 -1.08 -14.22 -3.31
N ALA A 210 0.10 -14.12 -3.93
CA ALA A 210 0.38 -14.79 -5.19
C ALA A 210 1.82 -15.30 -5.24
N SER A 211 2.09 -16.28 -6.08
CA SER A 211 3.45 -16.75 -6.39
C SER A 211 4.09 -15.83 -7.42
N CYS A 212 5.38 -15.51 -7.25
CA CYS A 212 6.13 -14.65 -8.16
C CYS A 212 7.32 -15.39 -8.80
N PRO A 213 7.09 -16.27 -9.79
CA PRO A 213 8.14 -17.04 -10.44
C PRO A 213 9.14 -16.15 -11.20
N ARG A 214 8.72 -14.96 -11.62
CA ARG A 214 9.59 -13.98 -12.26
C ARG A 214 10.81 -13.59 -11.41
N ILE A 215 10.66 -13.55 -10.08
CA ILE A 215 11.74 -13.28 -9.14
C ILE A 215 12.41 -14.58 -8.72
N LYS A 216 11.61 -15.53 -8.25
CA LYS A 216 12.10 -16.82 -7.79
C LYS A 216 10.93 -17.82 -7.69
N ASP A 217 11.15 -19.04 -8.14
CA ASP A 217 10.19 -20.13 -7.96
C ASP A 217 9.87 -20.33 -6.47
N GLY A 218 8.58 -20.48 -6.17
CA GLY A 218 8.08 -20.65 -4.81
C GLY A 218 8.07 -19.38 -3.94
N LEU A 219 8.46 -18.21 -4.48
CA LEU A 219 8.33 -16.95 -3.75
C LEU A 219 6.86 -16.55 -3.67
N ARG A 220 6.28 -16.62 -2.47
CA ARG A 220 4.94 -16.09 -2.18
C ARG A 220 5.07 -14.61 -1.79
N VAL A 221 4.27 -13.76 -2.41
CA VAL A 221 4.22 -12.32 -2.14
C VAL A 221 2.84 -11.96 -1.65
N GLN A 222 2.76 -11.25 -0.53
CA GLN A 222 1.52 -10.69 -0.02
C GLN A 222 1.19 -9.41 -0.78
N ILE A 223 0.08 -9.42 -1.51
CA ILE A 223 -0.39 -8.28 -2.29
C ILE A 223 -1.21 -7.36 -1.39
N TYR A 224 -2.16 -7.93 -0.65
CA TYR A 224 -2.99 -7.23 0.32
C TYR A 224 -3.05 -7.96 1.65
N SER A 225 -3.12 -7.19 2.75
CA SER A 225 -3.60 -7.61 4.05
C SER A 225 -4.27 -6.42 4.71
N PHE A 226 -5.55 -6.53 5.02
CA PHE A 226 -6.32 -5.50 5.71
C PHE A 226 -7.44 -6.14 6.52
N SER A 227 -7.95 -5.42 7.51
CA SER A 227 -9.07 -5.88 8.32
C SER A 227 -10.29 -4.99 8.14
N VAL A 228 -11.45 -5.58 8.38
CA VAL A 228 -12.75 -4.89 8.44
C VAL A 228 -13.47 -5.40 9.69
N PRO A 229 -14.09 -4.54 10.51
CA PRO A 229 -14.89 -4.99 11.64
C PRO A 229 -15.99 -5.95 11.14
N GLU A 230 -16.09 -7.12 11.77
CA GLU A 230 -17.05 -8.15 11.34
C GLU A 230 -18.49 -7.62 11.32
N SER A 231 -18.83 -6.74 12.27
CA SER A 231 -20.13 -6.09 12.36
C SER A 231 -20.49 -5.22 11.15
N LEU A 232 -19.49 -4.75 10.39
CA LEU A 232 -19.69 -3.88 9.22
C LEU A 232 -19.53 -4.63 7.88
N CYS A 233 -19.15 -5.91 7.89
CA CYS A 233 -18.93 -6.68 6.66
C CYS A 233 -20.20 -6.78 5.79
N ALA A 234 -21.38 -6.87 6.40
CA ALA A 234 -22.64 -6.91 5.66
C ALA A 234 -22.95 -5.58 4.95
N GLU A 235 -22.70 -4.46 5.63
CA GLU A 235 -22.92 -3.11 5.09
C GLU A 235 -21.90 -2.73 4.01
N LEU A 236 -20.65 -3.24 4.14
CA LEU A 236 -19.54 -2.99 3.21
C LEU A 236 -19.42 -4.07 2.12
N ARG A 237 -20.36 -5.01 2.04
CA ARG A 237 -20.28 -6.15 1.12
C ARG A 237 -19.99 -5.73 -0.32
N GLU A 238 -20.72 -4.77 -0.85
CA GLU A 238 -20.58 -4.34 -2.25
C GLU A 238 -19.16 -3.81 -2.55
N VAL A 239 -18.54 -3.05 -1.63
CA VAL A 239 -17.18 -2.55 -1.82
C VAL A 239 -16.13 -3.64 -1.65
N LEU A 240 -16.38 -4.63 -0.80
CA LEU A 240 -15.51 -5.79 -0.63
C LEU A 240 -15.55 -6.71 -1.86
N ASP A 241 -16.72 -6.96 -2.38
CA ASP A 241 -16.93 -7.77 -3.58
C ASP A 241 -16.30 -7.06 -4.81
N ALA A 242 -16.53 -5.75 -4.97
CA ALA A 242 -15.92 -4.96 -6.03
C ALA A 242 -14.38 -4.99 -5.96
N TRP A 243 -13.80 -4.84 -4.77
CA TRP A 243 -12.35 -4.96 -4.57
C TRP A 243 -11.81 -6.33 -5.00
N CYS A 244 -12.55 -7.40 -4.66
CA CYS A 244 -12.16 -8.75 -5.02
C CYS A 244 -12.15 -8.95 -6.55
N GLU A 245 -13.18 -8.47 -7.23
CA GLU A 245 -13.28 -8.57 -8.70
C GLU A 245 -12.23 -7.68 -9.40
N GLU A 246 -12.03 -6.43 -8.96
CA GLU A 246 -10.98 -5.54 -9.46
C GLU A 246 -9.59 -6.19 -9.35
N LEU A 247 -9.29 -6.87 -8.23
CA LEU A 247 -8.02 -7.57 -8.04
C LEU A 247 -7.89 -8.77 -8.99
N LYS A 248 -8.94 -9.56 -9.19
CA LYS A 248 -8.95 -10.69 -10.14
C LYS A 248 -8.75 -10.21 -11.58
N GLU A 249 -9.42 -9.12 -11.97
CA GLU A 249 -9.25 -8.51 -13.29
C GLU A 249 -7.82 -8.02 -13.50
N ALA A 250 -7.26 -7.27 -12.54
CA ALA A 250 -5.88 -6.82 -12.58
C ALA A 250 -4.89 -7.99 -12.63
N PHE A 251 -5.19 -9.07 -11.90
CA PHE A 251 -4.38 -10.28 -11.89
C PHE A 251 -4.38 -10.97 -13.26
N SER A 252 -5.52 -11.02 -13.93
CA SER A 252 -5.65 -11.62 -15.27
C SER A 252 -4.95 -10.81 -16.37
N ALA A 253 -4.64 -9.54 -16.13
CA ALA A 253 -4.01 -8.64 -17.09
C ALA A 253 -2.47 -8.61 -17.01
N GLN A 254 -1.85 -9.48 -16.20
CA GLN A 254 -0.40 -9.52 -16.00
C GLN A 254 0.13 -10.98 -15.99
N ASP A 255 1.44 -11.15 -16.26
CA ASP A 255 2.10 -12.46 -16.37
C ASP A 255 3.23 -12.65 -15.33
N ASP A 256 3.46 -11.67 -14.44
CA ASP A 256 4.55 -11.68 -13.47
C ASP A 256 4.24 -12.54 -12.23
N PHE A 257 2.94 -12.70 -11.94
CA PHE A 257 2.42 -13.45 -10.80
C PHE A 257 1.46 -14.55 -11.24
N VAL A 258 1.47 -15.65 -10.51
CA VAL A 258 0.58 -16.81 -10.70
C VAL A 258 -0.03 -17.24 -9.35
N ASP A 259 -1.04 -18.11 -9.38
CA ASP A 259 -1.65 -18.71 -8.19
C ASP A 259 -2.17 -17.68 -7.16
N LEU A 260 -3.02 -16.73 -7.63
CA LEU A 260 -3.69 -15.81 -6.73
C LEU A 260 -4.57 -16.57 -5.74
N CYS A 261 -4.33 -16.33 -4.45
CA CYS A 261 -5.14 -16.85 -3.35
C CYS A 261 -5.68 -15.68 -2.54
N ILE A 262 -7.00 -15.55 -2.47
CA ILE A 262 -7.70 -14.59 -1.62
C ILE A 262 -8.39 -15.37 -0.52
N SER A 263 -8.12 -15.04 0.73
CA SER A 263 -8.69 -15.69 1.92
C SER A 263 -9.12 -14.67 2.95
N SER A 264 -9.99 -15.08 3.87
CA SER A 264 -10.31 -14.27 5.04
C SER A 264 -10.50 -15.14 6.28
N GLU A 265 -10.18 -14.57 7.43
CA GLU A 265 -10.39 -15.17 8.75
C GLU A 265 -10.87 -14.11 9.74
N VAL A 266 -11.55 -14.54 10.80
CA VAL A 266 -11.98 -13.62 11.87
C VAL A 266 -11.04 -13.77 13.06
N VAL A 267 -10.50 -12.64 13.51
CA VAL A 267 -9.61 -12.56 14.67
C VAL A 267 -10.12 -11.53 15.66
N SER A 268 -9.78 -11.70 16.94
CA SER A 268 -9.95 -10.68 17.97
C SER A 268 -8.64 -10.51 18.71
N LEU A 269 -8.11 -9.30 18.72
CA LEU A 269 -6.80 -8.98 19.29
C LEU A 269 -6.94 -8.07 20.50
N PRO A 270 -6.09 -8.21 21.53
CA PRO A 270 -6.14 -7.35 22.72
C PRO A 270 -5.76 -5.89 22.42
N ALA A 271 -5.03 -5.65 21.34
CA ALA A 271 -4.70 -4.32 20.81
C ALA A 271 -4.52 -4.38 19.30
N VAL A 272 -4.88 -3.31 18.62
CA VAL A 272 -4.70 -3.14 17.16
C VAL A 272 -3.94 -1.84 16.91
N ALA A 273 -2.77 -1.94 16.29
CA ALA A 273 -2.01 -0.78 15.83
C ALA A 273 -2.52 -0.33 14.45
N LEU A 274 -2.64 0.99 14.26
CA LEU A 274 -3.12 1.63 13.03
C LEU A 274 -2.04 2.52 12.41
#